data_3dce188cf3794b401640f6b8cf024a2f
#
_entry.id   3dce188cf3794b401640f6b8cf024a2f
#
_cell.length_a   1.000
_cell.length_b   1.000
_cell.length_c   1.000
_cell.angle_alpha   90.00
_cell.angle_beta   90.00
_cell.angle_gamma   90.00
#
_symmetry.space_group_name_H-M   'P 1'
#
loop_
_entity.id
_entity.type
_entity.pdbx_description
1 polymer ?
#
loop_
_entity_poly.entity_id
_entity_poly.type
_entity_poly.pdbx_seq_one_letter_code
_entity_poly.pdbx_strand_id
1 'polypeptide(L)'
;MASLVLASSSQYRKMLLANIGIQVDTHAPDIDETPFANESPTALSLRLAEQKAHRVAAELEKVNSDTIIIGSDQVALVQTDAGPQLLGKPGTSENAVNQLIACQGKQVSFYTALCLHQPSANKTITQVDETRVFFRHNSEAAIRAYVDKEQPLDCAGSFKSEGMGILLFDKIESRDPNSLIGLPIMLLNELLGAHFNVDLLAMAAQ
;
A
#
# COMPACT_ATOMS: atom_id res chain seq x y z
N MET A 1 14.64 20.99 9.10
CA MET A 1 14.26 20.23 7.89
C MET A 1 13.38 19.09 8.35
N ALA A 2 12.23 18.86 7.69
CA ALA A 2 11.32 17.80 8.11
C ALA A 2 12.03 16.44 8.08
N SER A 3 11.82 15.62 9.11
CA SER A 3 12.29 14.25 9.20
C SER A 3 11.11 13.32 8.92
N LEU A 4 11.23 12.45 7.91
CA LEU A 4 10.21 11.50 7.55
C LEU A 4 10.52 10.12 8.15
N VAL A 5 9.53 9.50 8.78
CA VAL A 5 9.62 8.15 9.35
C VAL A 5 8.52 7.30 8.71
N LEU A 6 8.87 6.11 8.22
CA LEU A 6 7.93 5.17 7.61
C LEU A 6 7.46 4.12 8.61
N ALA A 7 6.18 4.17 8.97
CA ALA A 7 5.53 3.19 9.84
C ALA A 7 5.14 1.93 9.05
N SER A 8 6.15 1.16 8.63
CA SER A 8 5.95 -0.04 7.81
C SER A 8 7.16 -0.96 7.83
N SER A 9 6.92 -2.27 7.81
CA SER A 9 7.94 -3.30 7.53
C SER A 9 8.09 -3.61 6.03
N SER A 10 7.26 -2.99 5.16
CA SER A 10 7.26 -3.27 3.72
C SER A 10 8.50 -2.74 3.04
N GLN A 11 9.30 -3.66 2.46
CA GLN A 11 10.46 -3.30 1.63
C GLN A 11 10.04 -2.55 0.36
N TYR A 12 8.84 -2.84 -0.18
CA TYR A 12 8.31 -2.16 -1.36
C TYR A 12 8.07 -0.66 -1.10
N ARG A 13 7.43 -0.30 0.01
CA ARG A 13 7.20 1.10 0.39
C ARG A 13 8.51 1.84 0.63
N LYS A 14 9.47 1.19 1.30
CA LYS A 14 10.81 1.76 1.51
C LYS A 14 11.51 2.00 0.16
N MET A 15 11.46 1.03 -0.74
CA MET A 15 12.05 1.12 -2.08
C MET A 15 11.44 2.27 -2.89
N LEU A 16 10.12 2.48 -2.83
CA LEU A 16 9.45 3.58 -3.54
C LEU A 16 9.98 4.95 -3.11
N LEU A 17 10.19 5.17 -1.81
CA LEU A 17 10.77 6.40 -1.29
C LEU A 17 12.25 6.54 -1.70
N ALA A 18 13.02 5.46 -1.61
CA ALA A 18 14.41 5.45 -2.03
C ALA A 18 14.59 5.75 -3.52
N ASN A 19 13.70 5.24 -4.39
CA ASN A 19 13.73 5.47 -5.84
C ASN A 19 13.53 6.94 -6.21
N ILE A 20 12.86 7.72 -5.36
CA ILE A 20 12.72 9.17 -5.56
C ILE A 20 13.75 9.97 -4.73
N GLY A 21 14.81 9.33 -4.21
CA GLY A 21 15.88 10.01 -3.45
C GLY A 21 15.55 10.30 -1.98
N ILE A 22 14.42 9.83 -1.47
CA ILE A 22 14.02 10.05 -0.07
C ILE A 22 14.48 8.88 0.80
N GLN A 23 15.36 9.16 1.74
CA GLN A 23 15.78 8.21 2.76
C GLN A 23 14.95 8.39 4.02
N VAL A 24 14.43 7.29 4.56
CA VAL A 24 13.58 7.28 5.76
C VAL A 24 14.01 6.20 6.74
N ASP A 25 13.86 6.48 8.01
CA ASP A 25 13.88 5.45 9.04
C ASP A 25 12.56 4.66 8.96
N THR A 26 12.67 3.34 9.19
CA THR A 26 11.52 2.43 9.12
C THR A 26 11.27 1.77 10.45
N HIS A 27 10.02 1.81 10.92
CA HIS A 27 9.57 1.12 12.12
C HIS A 27 8.37 0.24 11.79
N ALA A 28 8.44 -1.03 12.17
CA ALA A 28 7.35 -1.98 11.95
C ALA A 28 6.24 -1.73 13.00
N PRO A 29 5.04 -1.32 12.60
CA PRO A 29 3.93 -1.15 13.54
C PRO A 29 3.34 -2.52 13.89
N ASP A 30 3.24 -2.84 15.16
CA ASP A 30 2.52 -4.02 15.66
C ASP A 30 1.08 -3.60 16.02
N ILE A 31 0.14 -3.88 15.11
CA ILE A 31 -1.29 -3.56 15.27
C ILE A 31 -2.15 -4.74 14.84
N ASP A 32 -3.38 -4.80 15.36
CA ASP A 32 -4.40 -5.73 14.87
C ASP A 32 -5.00 -5.21 13.55
N GLU A 33 -4.75 -5.94 12.47
CA GLU A 33 -5.25 -5.61 11.12
C GLU A 33 -6.60 -6.27 10.81
N THR A 34 -7.24 -6.93 11.77
CA THR A 34 -8.53 -7.60 11.57
C THR A 34 -9.62 -6.59 11.17
N PRO A 35 -10.36 -6.85 10.06
CA PRO A 35 -11.50 -6.00 9.69
C PRO A 35 -12.61 -6.02 10.74
N PHE A 36 -13.24 -4.88 10.97
CA PHE A 36 -14.46 -4.82 11.79
C PHE A 36 -15.68 -5.34 11.01
N ALA A 37 -16.71 -5.74 11.72
CA ALA A 37 -17.96 -6.17 11.10
C ALA A 37 -18.52 -5.07 10.17
N ASN A 38 -18.77 -5.41 8.91
CA ASN A 38 -19.28 -4.49 7.88
C ASN A 38 -18.36 -3.30 7.54
N GLU A 39 -17.08 -3.37 7.87
CA GLU A 39 -16.12 -2.33 7.50
C GLU A 39 -15.87 -2.35 6.00
N SER A 40 -16.04 -1.21 5.33
CA SER A 40 -15.72 -1.11 3.90
C SER A 40 -14.22 -1.19 3.65
N PRO A 41 -13.78 -1.65 2.45
CA PRO A 41 -12.35 -1.69 2.10
C PRO A 41 -11.64 -0.34 2.26
N THR A 42 -12.33 0.74 1.90
CA THR A 42 -11.82 2.12 2.08
C THR A 42 -11.66 2.47 3.56
N ALA A 43 -12.69 2.19 4.39
CA ALA A 43 -12.62 2.47 5.82
C ALA A 43 -11.52 1.66 6.51
N LEU A 44 -11.38 0.38 6.14
CA LEU A 44 -10.34 -0.51 6.64
C LEU A 44 -8.94 0.04 6.31
N SER A 45 -8.68 0.38 5.05
CA SER A 45 -7.35 0.89 4.65
C SER A 45 -7.01 2.21 5.34
N LEU A 46 -7.96 3.14 5.47
CA LEU A 46 -7.78 4.42 6.18
C LEU A 46 -7.47 4.18 7.65
N ARG A 47 -8.27 3.36 8.35
CA ARG A 47 -8.08 3.04 9.76
C ARG A 47 -6.71 2.41 10.01
N LEU A 48 -6.32 1.42 9.20
CA LEU A 48 -5.04 0.74 9.37
C LEU A 48 -3.85 1.66 9.11
N ALA A 49 -3.93 2.52 8.08
CA ALA A 49 -2.88 3.51 7.81
C ALA A 49 -2.68 4.47 8.98
N GLU A 50 -3.78 4.95 9.57
CA GLU A 50 -3.77 5.85 10.72
C GLU A 50 -3.24 5.16 11.98
N GLN A 51 -3.73 3.95 12.29
CA GLN A 51 -3.26 3.18 13.43
C GLN A 51 -1.76 2.86 13.35
N LYS A 52 -1.24 2.54 12.15
CA LYS A 52 0.19 2.32 11.93
C LYS A 52 1.02 3.57 12.25
N ALA A 53 0.59 4.73 11.77
CA ALA A 53 1.29 5.98 12.05
C ALA A 53 1.28 6.33 13.55
N HIS A 54 0.13 6.22 14.20
CA HIS A 54 -0.01 6.51 15.65
C HIS A 54 0.76 5.50 16.51
N ARG A 55 0.77 4.21 16.15
CA ARG A 55 1.50 3.18 16.87
C ARG A 55 2.99 3.49 16.89
N VAL A 56 3.57 3.80 15.72
CA VAL A 56 4.99 4.19 15.63
C VAL A 56 5.26 5.50 16.36
N ALA A 57 4.36 6.49 16.30
CA ALA A 57 4.49 7.72 17.06
C ALA A 57 4.63 7.48 18.58
N ALA A 58 3.87 6.52 19.10
CA ALA A 58 3.88 6.17 20.52
C ALA A 58 5.15 5.39 20.94
N GLU A 59 5.82 4.71 20.01
CA GLU A 59 6.99 3.88 20.26
C GLU A 59 8.31 4.65 20.09
N LEU A 60 8.32 5.77 19.37
CA LEU A 60 9.53 6.56 19.16
C LEU A 60 9.96 7.25 20.47
N GLU A 61 11.15 6.92 20.97
CA GLU A 61 11.70 7.54 22.19
C GLU A 61 12.00 9.04 22.01
N LYS A 62 12.33 9.46 20.78
CA LYS A 62 12.64 10.85 20.43
C LYS A 62 11.91 11.25 19.17
N VAL A 63 10.99 12.17 19.32
CA VAL A 63 10.27 12.81 18.22
C VAL A 63 10.68 14.27 18.18
N ASN A 64 11.34 14.69 17.09
CA ASN A 64 11.64 16.08 16.87
C ASN A 64 10.37 16.85 16.48
N SER A 65 10.34 18.17 16.65
CA SER A 65 9.20 19.01 16.27
C SER A 65 8.77 18.83 14.81
N ASP A 66 9.72 18.51 13.94
CA ASP A 66 9.54 18.44 12.50
C ASP A 66 9.38 17.00 11.98
N THR A 67 9.24 16.02 12.89
CA THR A 67 9.05 14.61 12.52
C THR A 67 7.63 14.38 12.00
N ILE A 68 7.52 13.82 10.80
CA ILE A 68 6.27 13.39 10.18
C ILE A 68 6.33 11.88 9.96
N ILE A 69 5.35 11.17 10.50
CA ILE A 69 5.25 9.72 10.39
C ILE A 69 4.30 9.37 9.25
N ILE A 70 4.78 8.53 8.34
CA ILE A 70 4.05 8.05 7.17
C ILE A 70 3.49 6.65 7.49
N GLY A 71 2.18 6.55 7.66
CA GLY A 71 1.46 5.29 7.72
C GLY A 71 0.83 4.98 6.37
N SER A 72 0.82 3.73 5.96
CA SER A 72 0.12 3.31 4.74
C SER A 72 -0.42 1.90 4.88
N ASP A 73 -1.60 1.69 4.32
CA ASP A 73 -2.20 0.37 4.21
C ASP A 73 -2.87 0.18 2.86
N GLN A 74 -2.95 -1.08 2.40
CA GLN A 74 -3.57 -1.41 1.12
C GLN A 74 -4.54 -2.57 1.29
N VAL A 75 -5.76 -2.35 0.84
CA VAL A 75 -6.84 -3.36 0.83
C VAL A 75 -7.26 -3.61 -0.61
N ALA A 76 -7.25 -4.88 -1.03
CA ALA A 76 -7.68 -5.30 -2.35
C ALA A 76 -9.05 -5.98 -2.29
N LEU A 77 -9.92 -5.66 -3.24
CA LEU A 77 -11.29 -6.18 -3.35
C LEU A 77 -11.55 -6.69 -4.76
N VAL A 78 -12.01 -7.93 -4.87
CA VAL A 78 -12.55 -8.49 -6.12
C VAL A 78 -14.06 -8.75 -5.98
N GLN A 79 -14.82 -8.46 -7.04
CA GLN A 79 -16.23 -8.88 -7.15
C GLN A 79 -16.27 -10.29 -7.73
N THR A 80 -16.78 -11.25 -6.97
CA THR A 80 -16.99 -12.63 -7.42
C THR A 80 -18.47 -12.93 -7.54
N ASP A 81 -18.82 -14.06 -8.14
CA ASP A 81 -20.22 -14.50 -8.25
C ASP A 81 -20.86 -14.78 -6.87
N ALA A 82 -20.02 -15.07 -5.87
CA ALA A 82 -20.41 -15.24 -4.47
C ALA A 82 -20.51 -13.92 -3.70
N GLY A 83 -20.15 -12.78 -4.32
CA GLY A 83 -20.12 -11.47 -3.72
C GLY A 83 -18.72 -10.88 -3.62
N PRO A 84 -18.57 -9.72 -2.94
CA PRO A 84 -17.28 -9.04 -2.75
C PRO A 84 -16.35 -9.87 -1.84
N GLN A 85 -15.10 -10.01 -2.27
CA GLN A 85 -14.07 -10.74 -1.52
C GLN A 85 -12.82 -9.88 -1.35
N LEU A 86 -12.36 -9.73 -0.10
CA LEU A 86 -11.06 -9.12 0.20
C LEU A 86 -9.93 -10.08 -0.18
N LEU A 87 -8.91 -9.54 -0.82
CA LEU A 87 -7.69 -10.27 -1.19
C LEU A 87 -6.57 -9.84 -0.24
N GLY A 88 -6.24 -10.70 0.71
CA GLY A 88 -5.09 -10.53 1.60
C GLY A 88 -3.78 -11.05 0.98
N LYS A 89 -2.72 -11.08 1.78
CA LYS A 89 -1.48 -11.77 1.46
C LYS A 89 -1.76 -13.28 1.39
N PRO A 90 -1.39 -13.98 0.32
CA PRO A 90 -1.73 -15.39 0.18
C PRO A 90 -0.98 -16.31 1.15
N GLY A 91 0.25 -15.96 1.52
CA GLY A 91 1.09 -16.72 2.45
C GLY A 91 1.64 -18.05 1.89
N THR A 92 0.93 -18.68 0.94
CA THR A 92 1.34 -19.93 0.27
C THR A 92 1.15 -19.82 -1.23
N SER A 93 1.92 -20.62 -2.00
CA SER A 93 1.81 -20.64 -3.47
C SER A 93 0.42 -21.09 -3.93
N GLU A 94 -0.17 -22.08 -3.26
CA GLU A 94 -1.52 -22.57 -3.64
C GLU A 94 -2.60 -21.51 -3.40
N ASN A 95 -2.54 -20.78 -2.30
CA ASN A 95 -3.44 -19.64 -2.07
C ASN A 95 -3.23 -18.54 -3.10
N ALA A 96 -1.98 -18.25 -3.50
CA ALA A 96 -1.67 -17.28 -4.54
C ALA A 96 -2.30 -17.67 -5.89
N VAL A 97 -2.15 -18.94 -6.29
CA VAL A 97 -2.77 -19.49 -7.50
C VAL A 97 -4.29 -19.36 -7.43
N ASN A 98 -4.92 -19.75 -6.32
CA ASN A 98 -6.37 -19.68 -6.14
C ASN A 98 -6.88 -18.22 -6.20
N GLN A 99 -6.19 -17.28 -5.57
CA GLN A 99 -6.53 -15.85 -5.66
C GLN A 99 -6.45 -15.35 -7.11
N LEU A 100 -5.37 -15.66 -7.83
CA LEU A 100 -5.20 -15.24 -9.23
C LEU A 100 -6.25 -15.88 -10.17
N ILE A 101 -6.63 -17.14 -9.94
CA ILE A 101 -7.72 -17.79 -10.67
C ILE A 101 -9.05 -17.06 -10.40
N ALA A 102 -9.34 -16.70 -9.17
CA ALA A 102 -10.56 -15.98 -8.80
C ALA A 102 -10.64 -14.58 -9.44
N CYS A 103 -9.50 -13.95 -9.76
CA CYS A 103 -9.41 -12.63 -10.40
C CYS A 103 -9.55 -12.66 -11.92
N GLN A 104 -9.47 -13.83 -12.59
CA GLN A 104 -9.45 -13.94 -14.05
C GLN A 104 -10.63 -13.24 -14.71
N GLY A 105 -10.35 -12.36 -15.69
CA GLY A 105 -11.35 -11.59 -16.44
C GLY A 105 -12.14 -10.58 -15.62
N LYS A 106 -11.72 -10.30 -14.37
CA LYS A 106 -12.42 -9.41 -13.45
C LYS A 106 -11.63 -8.13 -13.17
N GLN A 107 -12.33 -7.12 -12.70
CA GLN A 107 -11.74 -5.94 -12.09
C GLN A 107 -11.47 -6.21 -10.62
N VAL A 108 -10.26 -5.84 -10.17
CA VAL A 108 -9.87 -5.79 -8.77
C VAL A 108 -9.58 -4.34 -8.40
N SER A 109 -10.22 -3.83 -7.33
CA SER A 109 -9.94 -2.49 -6.80
C SER A 109 -8.98 -2.58 -5.63
N PHE A 110 -7.95 -1.72 -5.65
CA PHE A 110 -6.96 -1.55 -4.59
C PHE A 110 -7.16 -0.18 -3.96
N TYR A 111 -7.42 -0.16 -2.66
CA TYR A 111 -7.56 1.04 -1.84
C TYR A 111 -6.28 1.21 -1.04
N THR A 112 -5.42 2.14 -1.47
CA THR A 112 -4.13 2.41 -0.82
C THR A 112 -4.23 3.70 -0.02
N ALA A 113 -4.34 3.57 1.28
CA ALA A 113 -4.43 4.68 2.20
C ALA A 113 -3.05 5.20 2.61
N LEU A 114 -2.97 6.50 2.78
CA LEU A 114 -1.83 7.25 3.27
C LEU A 114 -2.26 8.08 4.47
N CYS A 115 -1.55 7.93 5.58
CA CYS A 115 -1.67 8.76 6.77
C CYS A 115 -0.36 9.51 7.01
N LEU A 116 -0.45 10.81 7.23
CA LEU A 116 0.65 11.65 7.70
C LEU A 116 0.32 12.14 9.11
N HIS A 117 1.16 11.80 10.06
CA HIS A 117 1.00 12.20 11.46
C HIS A 117 2.23 12.96 11.95
N GLN A 118 2.01 14.18 12.44
CA GLN A 118 3.04 15.00 13.12
C GLN A 118 2.72 15.05 14.62
N PRO A 119 3.41 14.27 15.45
CA PRO A 119 3.08 14.15 16.89
C PRO A 119 3.19 15.47 17.65
N SER A 120 4.21 16.28 17.35
CA SER A 120 4.45 17.56 18.03
C SER A 120 3.32 18.57 17.89
N ALA A 121 2.59 18.52 16.76
CA ALA A 121 1.45 19.39 16.47
C ALA A 121 0.10 18.68 16.69
N ASN A 122 0.11 17.40 17.08
CA ASN A 122 -1.06 16.51 17.13
C ASN A 122 -1.90 16.59 15.84
N LYS A 123 -1.21 16.63 14.69
CA LYS A 123 -1.83 16.82 13.38
C LYS A 123 -1.80 15.52 12.58
N THR A 124 -2.96 15.05 12.17
CA THR A 124 -3.13 13.84 11.37
C THR A 124 -3.94 14.16 10.11
N ILE A 125 -3.45 13.73 8.96
CA ILE A 125 -4.15 13.81 7.68
C ILE A 125 -4.13 12.43 7.06
N THR A 126 -5.30 11.89 6.73
CA THR A 126 -5.43 10.56 6.14
C THR A 126 -6.28 10.63 4.88
N GLN A 127 -5.79 10.06 3.78
CA GLN A 127 -6.51 9.97 2.50
C GLN A 127 -6.25 8.61 1.84
N VAL A 128 -7.08 8.25 0.86
CA VAL A 128 -6.98 7.00 0.12
C VAL A 128 -6.91 7.27 -1.39
N ASP A 129 -6.09 6.49 -2.08
CA ASP A 129 -6.00 6.44 -3.53
C ASP A 129 -6.54 5.10 -4.03
N GLU A 130 -7.37 5.12 -5.08
CA GLU A 130 -7.94 3.92 -5.68
C GLU A 130 -7.22 3.57 -6.98
N THR A 131 -6.80 2.31 -7.10
CA THR A 131 -6.29 1.72 -8.34
C THR A 131 -7.19 0.57 -8.77
N ARG A 132 -7.62 0.55 -10.03
CA ARG A 132 -8.41 -0.53 -10.62
C ARG A 132 -7.54 -1.31 -11.60
N VAL A 133 -7.45 -2.62 -11.37
CA VAL A 133 -6.68 -3.55 -12.20
C VAL A 133 -7.64 -4.48 -12.91
N PHE A 134 -7.53 -4.58 -14.22
CA PHE A 134 -8.36 -5.45 -15.05
C PHE A 134 -7.53 -6.67 -15.44
N PHE A 135 -7.86 -7.81 -14.88
CA PHE A 135 -7.17 -9.06 -15.13
C PHE A 135 -7.60 -9.66 -16.47
N ARG A 136 -6.61 -10.13 -17.24
CA ARG A 136 -6.88 -10.94 -18.42
C ARG A 136 -7.17 -12.40 -18.06
N HIS A 137 -7.68 -13.15 -19.03
CA HIS A 137 -7.82 -14.60 -18.89
C HIS A 137 -6.47 -15.27 -19.20
N ASN A 138 -5.82 -15.80 -18.18
CA ASN A 138 -4.59 -16.58 -18.29
C ASN A 138 -4.90 -18.07 -18.03
N SER A 139 -4.15 -18.98 -18.63
CA SER A 139 -4.28 -20.40 -18.30
C SER A 139 -3.78 -20.67 -16.86
N GLU A 140 -4.34 -21.66 -16.19
CA GLU A 140 -3.87 -22.07 -14.85
C GLU A 140 -2.37 -22.43 -14.88
N ALA A 141 -1.90 -23.07 -15.95
CA ALA A 141 -0.47 -23.39 -16.11
C ALA A 141 0.41 -22.12 -16.12
N ALA A 142 -0.04 -21.04 -16.81
CA ALA A 142 0.69 -19.77 -16.83
C ALA A 142 0.68 -19.10 -15.44
N ILE A 143 -0.45 -19.15 -14.73
CA ILE A 143 -0.57 -18.63 -13.36
C ILE A 143 0.38 -19.37 -12.41
N ARG A 144 0.39 -20.70 -12.44
CA ARG A 144 1.30 -21.52 -11.62
C ARG A 144 2.76 -21.21 -11.92
N ALA A 145 3.15 -21.14 -13.20
CA ALA A 145 4.50 -20.79 -13.60
C ALA A 145 4.90 -19.37 -13.12
N TYR A 146 3.96 -18.41 -13.14
CA TYR A 146 4.17 -17.08 -12.58
C TYR A 146 4.41 -17.13 -11.07
N VAL A 147 3.53 -17.81 -10.32
CA VAL A 147 3.65 -17.91 -8.86
C VAL A 147 4.93 -18.62 -8.44
N ASP A 148 5.31 -19.69 -9.14
CA ASP A 148 6.56 -20.42 -8.88
C ASP A 148 7.80 -19.53 -9.10
N LYS A 149 7.75 -18.64 -10.09
CA LYS A 149 8.87 -17.77 -10.43
C LYS A 149 8.97 -16.54 -9.55
N GLU A 150 7.85 -15.83 -9.33
CA GLU A 150 7.82 -14.52 -8.63
C GLU A 150 7.64 -14.63 -7.12
N GLN A 151 7.07 -15.74 -6.64
CA GLN A 151 6.79 -15.97 -5.22
C GLN A 151 6.10 -14.76 -4.55
N PRO A 152 4.90 -14.32 -5.01
CA PRO A 152 4.23 -13.11 -4.52
C PRO A 152 3.48 -13.36 -3.20
N LEU A 153 4.09 -14.06 -2.25
CA LEU A 153 3.43 -14.61 -1.07
C LEU A 153 3.12 -13.56 0.00
N ASP A 154 3.80 -12.43 -0.05
CA ASP A 154 3.65 -11.28 0.85
C ASP A 154 2.91 -10.09 0.22
N CYS A 155 2.37 -10.27 -1.00
CA CYS A 155 1.68 -9.23 -1.75
C CYS A 155 0.15 -9.43 -1.71
N ALA A 156 -0.61 -8.40 -1.34
CA ALA A 156 -2.06 -8.42 -1.47
C ALA A 156 -2.47 -8.60 -2.94
N GLY A 157 -3.40 -9.54 -3.19
CA GLY A 157 -3.81 -9.91 -4.55
C GLY A 157 -2.85 -10.82 -5.31
N SER A 158 -1.79 -11.31 -4.65
CA SER A 158 -0.88 -12.35 -5.16
C SER A 158 -0.10 -11.98 -6.42
N PHE A 159 0.30 -10.69 -6.57
CA PHE A 159 1.14 -10.28 -7.69
C PHE A 159 2.11 -9.14 -7.29
N LYS A 160 3.14 -8.97 -8.14
CA LYS A 160 4.09 -7.86 -8.12
C LYS A 160 3.97 -7.11 -9.44
N SER A 161 3.36 -5.92 -9.40
CA SER A 161 3.12 -5.11 -10.62
C SER A 161 4.40 -4.53 -11.23
N GLU A 162 5.42 -4.36 -10.42
CA GLU A 162 6.77 -3.93 -10.80
C GLU A 162 7.62 -5.05 -11.42
N GLY A 163 7.12 -6.30 -11.40
CA GLY A 163 7.74 -7.49 -11.98
C GLY A 163 6.88 -8.14 -13.05
N MET A 164 6.94 -9.47 -13.15
CA MET A 164 6.17 -10.23 -14.15
C MET A 164 4.64 -10.12 -13.94
N GLY A 165 4.18 -9.69 -12.77
CA GLY A 165 2.75 -9.55 -12.48
C GLY A 165 2.02 -8.59 -13.42
N ILE A 166 2.73 -7.62 -14.02
CA ILE A 166 2.16 -6.73 -15.03
C ILE A 166 1.58 -7.48 -16.25
N LEU A 167 2.09 -8.69 -16.55
CA LEU A 167 1.62 -9.52 -17.66
C LEU A 167 0.27 -10.20 -17.39
N LEU A 168 -0.20 -10.19 -16.14
CA LEU A 168 -1.50 -10.74 -15.75
C LEU A 168 -2.67 -9.81 -16.10
N PHE A 169 -2.40 -8.58 -16.55
CA PHE A 169 -3.39 -7.52 -16.71
C PHE A 169 -3.62 -7.13 -18.14
N ASP A 170 -4.83 -6.71 -18.46
CA ASP A 170 -5.18 -6.00 -19.68
C ASP A 170 -5.04 -4.49 -19.53
N LYS A 171 -5.33 -3.96 -18.29
CA LYS A 171 -5.38 -2.53 -18.05
C LYS A 171 -5.21 -2.22 -16.56
N ILE A 172 -4.60 -1.08 -16.27
CA ILE A 172 -4.58 -0.45 -14.94
C ILE A 172 -5.14 0.96 -15.07
N GLU A 173 -6.06 1.34 -14.19
CA GLU A 173 -6.55 2.71 -14.01
C GLU A 173 -6.10 3.21 -12.63
N SER A 174 -5.26 4.21 -12.61
CA SER A 174 -4.71 4.78 -11.38
C SER A 174 -4.33 6.24 -11.59
N ARG A 175 -4.43 7.03 -10.52
CA ARG A 175 -3.83 8.36 -10.46
C ARG A 175 -2.29 8.27 -10.35
N ASP A 176 -1.81 7.31 -9.55
CA ASP A 176 -0.40 7.10 -9.26
C ASP A 176 -0.05 5.61 -9.42
N PRO A 177 0.86 5.24 -10.34
CA PRO A 177 1.26 3.85 -10.52
C PRO A 177 1.90 3.24 -9.25
N ASN A 178 2.48 4.07 -8.37
CA ASN A 178 3.10 3.62 -7.12
C ASN A 178 2.05 3.19 -6.08
N SER A 179 0.79 3.68 -6.20
CA SER A 179 -0.30 3.27 -5.31
C SER A 179 -0.51 1.77 -5.33
N LEU A 180 -0.42 1.14 -6.51
CA LEU A 180 -0.57 -0.31 -6.65
C LEU A 180 0.56 -1.09 -5.98
N ILE A 181 1.77 -0.53 -5.93
CA ILE A 181 2.92 -1.13 -5.23
C ILE A 181 2.78 -0.98 -3.71
N GLY A 182 2.01 0.02 -3.25
CA GLY A 182 1.60 0.16 -1.85
C GLY A 182 1.89 1.49 -1.16
N LEU A 183 2.34 2.53 -1.90
CA LEU A 183 2.49 3.89 -1.37
C LEU A 183 2.18 4.92 -2.46
N PRO A 184 1.13 5.75 -2.31
CA PRO A 184 0.76 6.77 -3.30
C PRO A 184 1.68 7.98 -3.18
N ILE A 185 2.74 8.03 -4.00
CA ILE A 185 3.78 9.07 -3.95
C ILE A 185 3.25 10.44 -4.38
N MET A 186 2.35 10.49 -5.39
CA MET A 186 1.74 11.75 -5.81
C MET A 186 0.87 12.34 -4.69
N LEU A 187 0.10 11.49 -3.98
CA LEU A 187 -0.70 11.91 -2.83
C LEU A 187 0.21 12.33 -1.66
N LEU A 188 1.30 11.61 -1.42
CA LEU A 188 2.30 11.97 -0.41
C LEU A 188 2.86 13.38 -0.65
N ASN A 189 3.28 13.67 -1.88
CA ASN A 189 3.79 14.99 -2.26
C ASN A 189 2.74 16.11 -2.05
N GLU A 190 1.48 15.84 -2.47
CA GLU A 190 0.39 16.79 -2.30
C GLU A 190 0.12 17.09 -0.81
N LEU A 191 -0.05 16.04 0.02
CA LEU A 191 -0.38 16.22 1.43
C LEU A 191 0.74 16.87 2.24
N LEU A 192 2.01 16.52 1.95
CA LEU A 192 3.18 17.15 2.57
C LEU A 192 3.22 18.65 2.26
N GLY A 193 3.03 19.03 1.00
CA GLY A 193 2.99 20.45 0.60
C GLY A 193 1.80 21.20 1.20
N ALA A 194 0.59 20.66 1.05
CA ALA A 194 -0.65 21.34 1.45
C ALA A 194 -0.80 21.50 2.97
N HIS A 195 -0.32 20.51 3.74
CA HIS A 195 -0.62 20.46 5.17
C HIS A 195 0.59 20.63 6.07
N PHE A 196 1.79 20.32 5.62
CA PHE A 196 2.99 20.31 6.47
C PHE A 196 4.08 21.29 5.99
N ASN A 197 3.82 22.02 4.91
CA ASN A 197 4.77 22.96 4.30
C ASN A 197 6.12 22.30 3.95
N VAL A 198 6.06 21.03 3.47
CA VAL A 198 7.22 20.24 3.06
C VAL A 198 7.19 20.09 1.53
N ASP A 199 8.23 20.59 0.87
CA ASP A 199 8.45 20.39 -0.57
C ASP A 199 9.23 19.07 -0.75
N LEU A 200 8.52 18.00 -1.13
CA LEU A 200 9.11 16.68 -1.31
C LEU A 200 10.10 16.65 -2.48
N LEU A 201 9.83 17.41 -3.55
CA LEU A 201 10.72 17.51 -4.71
C LEU A 201 12.05 18.19 -4.34
N ALA A 202 11.98 19.30 -3.59
CA ALA A 202 13.17 19.98 -3.10
C ALA A 202 13.96 19.11 -2.10
N MET A 203 13.26 18.31 -1.28
CA MET A 203 13.90 17.35 -0.36
C MET A 203 14.62 16.22 -1.13
N ALA A 204 14.01 15.70 -2.19
CA ALA A 204 14.56 14.62 -3.01
C ALA A 204 15.76 15.07 -3.87
N ALA A 205 15.91 16.36 -4.12
CA ALA A 205 16.97 16.92 -4.96
C ALA A 205 18.26 17.27 -4.18
N GLN A 206 18.32 17.03 -2.88
CA GLN A 206 19.48 17.27 -2.02
C GLN A 206 20.39 16.05 -1.95
#